data_696e66000b0ea207013524d68c7d225e
#
_entry.id   696e66000b0ea207013524d68c7d225e
#
_cell.length_a   1.000
_cell.length_b   1.000
_cell.length_c   1.000
_cell.angle_alpha   90.00
_cell.angle_beta   90.00
_cell.angle_gamma   90.00
#
_symmetry.space_group_name_H-M   'P 1'
#
loop_
_entity.id
_entity.type
_entity.pdbx_description
1 polymer ?
#
loop_
_entity_poly.entity_id
_entity_poly.type
_entity_poly.pdbx_seq_one_letter_code
_entity_poly.pdbx_strand_id
1 'polypeptide(L)'
;EVNLAFRIDGRVVERLVNVGDTVQPGQVVARLNPENEENGLRAARAQLAAARAQLTEAANNYWRQSELLRDGWTTRVRYDQAAQARQTAQSAVDAAEAQVGLAETRLGYTELVSDVAGRVTARGAEPGEVVQPGRMIIQVARDEGRDAVFDVPPTLKDQAPANPVIDVALATDPAIHTTGLVPEVSPRADAVTGTFQVRVGLANPPPAMRLGATVTGRLTLGATAGF
;
A
#
# COMPACT_ATOMS: atom_id res chain seq x y z
N GLU A 1 11.11 -7.15 -4.20
CA GLU A 1 10.57 -7.45 -2.87
C GLU A 1 9.84 -6.23 -2.31
N VAL A 2 8.76 -6.45 -1.57
CA VAL A 2 7.93 -5.41 -0.95
C VAL A 2 7.83 -5.69 0.53
N ASN A 3 8.01 -4.63 1.35
CA ASN A 3 7.83 -4.71 2.79
C ASN A 3 6.39 -4.31 3.12
N LEU A 4 5.64 -5.19 3.75
CA LEU A 4 4.32 -4.90 4.30
C LEU A 4 4.45 -4.42 5.73
N ALA A 5 3.84 -3.29 6.03
CA ALA A 5 3.89 -2.62 7.33
C ALA A 5 2.53 -2.02 7.68
N PHE A 6 2.21 -1.96 8.97
CA PHE A 6 1.01 -1.27 9.43
C PHE A 6 1.15 0.25 9.27
N ARG A 7 0.02 0.92 9.06
CA ARG A 7 -0.07 2.39 8.95
C ARG A 7 -0.30 3.09 10.29
N ILE A 8 -0.66 2.32 11.32
CA ILE A 8 -0.88 2.76 12.69
C ILE A 8 -0.01 1.94 13.64
N ASP A 9 0.24 2.47 14.82
CA ASP A 9 0.88 1.74 15.90
C ASP A 9 -0.12 0.80 16.57
N GLY A 10 0.39 -0.24 17.20
CA GLY A 10 -0.44 -1.19 17.94
C GLY A 10 0.29 -2.47 18.28
N ARG A 11 -0.38 -3.32 19.07
CA ARG A 11 0.12 -4.64 19.41
C ARG A 11 -0.32 -5.66 18.37
N VAL A 12 0.62 -6.40 17.80
CA VAL A 12 0.30 -7.52 16.90
C VAL A 12 -0.36 -8.63 17.69
N VAL A 13 -1.58 -9.03 17.32
CA VAL A 13 -2.31 -10.13 17.95
C VAL A 13 -2.08 -11.44 17.24
N GLU A 14 -2.02 -11.39 15.91
CA GLU A 14 -1.77 -12.59 15.11
C GLU A 14 -1.04 -12.28 13.80
N ARG A 15 -0.34 -13.27 13.31
CA ARG A 15 0.23 -13.30 11.98
C ARG A 15 -0.25 -14.57 11.29
N LEU A 16 -0.88 -14.40 10.15
CA LEU A 16 -1.62 -15.46 9.44
C LEU A 16 -0.78 -16.21 8.41
N VAL A 17 0.45 -15.73 8.16
CA VAL A 17 1.35 -16.31 7.14
C VAL A 17 2.76 -16.47 7.69
N ASN A 18 3.50 -17.44 7.14
CA ASN A 18 4.88 -17.77 7.49
C ASN A 18 5.82 -17.58 6.30
N VAL A 19 7.14 -17.56 6.56
CA VAL A 19 8.13 -17.57 5.49
C VAL A 19 7.96 -18.81 4.62
N GLY A 20 7.89 -18.58 3.32
CA GLY A 20 7.64 -19.61 2.31
C GLY A 20 6.18 -19.70 1.84
N ASP A 21 5.23 -19.13 2.57
CA ASP A 21 3.83 -19.10 2.17
C ASP A 21 3.61 -18.17 0.96
N THR A 22 2.63 -18.54 0.13
CA THR A 22 2.17 -17.69 -0.98
C THR A 22 1.02 -16.81 -0.51
N VAL A 23 1.06 -15.53 -0.88
CA VAL A 23 0.00 -14.55 -0.58
C VAL A 23 -0.60 -13.99 -1.86
N GLN A 24 -1.87 -13.59 -1.77
CA GLN A 24 -2.62 -12.97 -2.86
C GLN A 24 -2.99 -11.53 -2.51
N PRO A 25 -3.21 -10.66 -3.51
CA PRO A 25 -3.77 -9.31 -3.26
C PRO A 25 -5.11 -9.42 -2.53
N GLY A 26 -5.29 -8.57 -1.51
CA GLY A 26 -6.48 -8.60 -0.65
C GLY A 26 -6.43 -9.60 0.51
N GLN A 27 -5.41 -10.44 0.60
CA GLN A 27 -5.25 -11.40 1.69
C GLN A 27 -4.75 -10.70 2.96
N VAL A 28 -5.44 -10.92 4.09
CA VAL A 28 -4.97 -10.47 5.41
C VAL A 28 -3.79 -11.32 5.85
N VAL A 29 -2.68 -10.68 6.20
CA VAL A 29 -1.41 -11.35 6.57
C VAL A 29 -1.06 -11.20 8.04
N ALA A 30 -1.55 -10.14 8.70
CA ALA A 30 -1.40 -9.93 10.14
C ALA A 30 -2.49 -8.99 10.66
N ARG A 31 -2.72 -9.00 12.00
CA ARG A 31 -3.68 -8.14 12.67
C ARG A 31 -3.10 -7.49 13.92
N LEU A 32 -3.45 -6.23 14.15
CA LEU A 32 -3.26 -5.54 15.43
C LEU A 32 -4.46 -5.79 16.34
N ASN A 33 -4.31 -5.50 17.64
CA ASN A 33 -5.45 -5.43 18.57
C ASN A 33 -6.36 -4.26 18.15
N PRO A 34 -7.62 -4.52 17.74
CA PRO A 34 -8.52 -3.48 17.23
C PRO A 34 -9.29 -2.72 18.32
N GLU A 35 -9.14 -3.06 19.59
CA GLU A 35 -10.00 -2.62 20.69
C GLU A 35 -10.10 -1.09 20.79
N ASN A 36 -9.00 -0.37 20.63
CA ASN A 36 -8.97 1.08 20.67
C ASN A 36 -9.72 1.70 19.49
N GLU A 37 -9.50 1.17 18.29
CA GLU A 37 -10.13 1.63 17.05
C GLU A 37 -11.62 1.31 17.03
N GLU A 38 -12.04 0.15 17.54
CA GLU A 38 -13.45 -0.23 17.72
C GLU A 38 -14.15 0.70 18.70
N ASN A 39 -13.52 1.02 19.83
CA ASN A 39 -14.04 1.98 20.79
C ASN A 39 -14.14 3.39 20.19
N GLY A 40 -13.14 3.81 19.41
CA GLY A 40 -13.16 5.06 18.65
C GLY A 40 -14.32 5.12 17.67
N LEU A 41 -14.52 4.06 16.91
CA LEU A 41 -15.65 3.96 15.96
C LEU A 41 -17.01 4.00 16.68
N ARG A 42 -17.13 3.31 17.82
CA ARG A 42 -18.36 3.33 18.63
C ARG A 42 -18.67 4.74 19.15
N ALA A 43 -17.65 5.47 19.62
CA ALA A 43 -17.79 6.84 20.07
C ALA A 43 -18.20 7.78 18.92
N ALA A 44 -17.57 7.68 17.73
CA ALA A 44 -17.94 8.47 16.57
C ALA A 44 -19.38 8.21 16.10
N ARG A 45 -19.82 6.96 16.11
CA ARG A 45 -21.22 6.59 15.78
C ARG A 45 -22.23 7.15 16.78
N ALA A 46 -21.89 7.16 18.08
CA ALA A 46 -22.75 7.77 19.10
C ALA A 46 -22.86 9.29 18.90
N GLN A 47 -21.78 9.97 18.54
CA GLN A 47 -21.77 11.39 18.23
C GLN A 47 -22.62 11.71 16.98
N LEU A 48 -22.54 10.89 15.93
CA LEU A 48 -23.39 11.01 14.75
C LEU A 48 -24.88 10.85 15.10
N ALA A 49 -25.22 9.88 15.96
CA ALA A 49 -26.58 9.68 16.39
C ALA A 49 -27.14 10.91 17.15
N ALA A 50 -26.32 11.53 18.01
CA ALA A 50 -26.68 12.76 18.72
C ALA A 50 -26.89 13.95 17.75
N ALA A 51 -25.96 14.13 16.78
CA ALA A 51 -26.09 15.18 15.77
C ALA A 51 -27.34 15.02 14.90
N ARG A 52 -27.69 13.80 14.51
CA ARG A 52 -28.91 13.49 13.75
C ARG A 52 -30.17 13.79 14.55
N ALA A 53 -30.20 13.53 15.88
CA ALA A 53 -31.31 13.89 16.76
C ALA A 53 -31.49 15.42 16.83
N GLN A 54 -30.39 16.18 16.96
CA GLN A 54 -30.43 17.65 16.94
C GLN A 54 -30.90 18.20 15.60
N LEU A 55 -30.50 17.62 14.48
CA LEU A 55 -30.99 18.00 13.16
C LEU A 55 -32.48 17.76 13.04
N THR A 56 -33.00 16.62 13.55
CA THR A 56 -34.44 16.31 13.55
C THR A 56 -35.21 17.35 14.33
N GLU A 57 -34.75 17.75 15.51
CA GLU A 57 -35.35 18.80 16.32
C GLU A 57 -35.36 20.15 15.58
N ALA A 58 -34.20 20.56 15.05
CA ALA A 58 -34.05 21.81 14.31
C ALA A 58 -34.93 21.83 13.03
N ALA A 59 -35.01 20.72 12.31
CA ALA A 59 -35.88 20.56 11.13
C ALA A 59 -37.34 20.68 11.48
N ASN A 60 -37.77 20.02 12.53
CA ASN A 60 -39.19 20.11 13.01
C ASN A 60 -39.55 21.54 13.43
N ASN A 61 -38.64 22.25 14.10
CA ASN A 61 -38.82 23.64 14.44
C ASN A 61 -38.90 24.55 13.20
N TYR A 62 -37.99 24.35 12.25
CA TYR A 62 -37.99 25.07 10.97
C TYR A 62 -39.30 24.90 10.22
N TRP A 63 -39.80 23.68 10.05
CA TRP A 63 -41.09 23.41 9.40
C TRP A 63 -42.27 24.09 10.11
N ARG A 64 -42.31 24.05 11.44
CA ARG A 64 -43.31 24.73 12.24
C ARG A 64 -43.28 26.24 12.02
N GLN A 65 -42.07 26.86 12.06
CA GLN A 65 -41.93 28.31 11.83
C GLN A 65 -42.28 28.70 10.39
N SER A 66 -42.03 27.83 9.42
CA SER A 66 -42.36 28.02 8.02
C SER A 66 -43.92 28.10 7.82
N GLU A 67 -44.67 27.19 8.46
CA GLU A 67 -46.12 27.20 8.39
C GLU A 67 -46.70 28.44 9.11
N LEU A 68 -46.21 28.74 10.31
CA LEU A 68 -46.64 29.91 11.06
C LEU A 68 -46.35 31.22 10.33
N LEU A 69 -45.27 31.31 9.60
CA LEU A 69 -44.93 32.48 8.79
C LEU A 69 -45.88 32.66 7.62
N ARG A 70 -46.22 31.55 6.94
CA ARG A 70 -47.20 31.56 5.84
C ARG A 70 -48.56 32.06 6.27
N ASP A 71 -48.97 31.68 7.49
CA ASP A 71 -50.26 32.04 8.03
C ASP A 71 -50.21 33.38 8.81
N GLY A 72 -49.08 34.10 8.86
CA GLY A 72 -48.91 35.39 9.50
C GLY A 72 -48.77 35.36 11.03
N TRP A 73 -48.56 34.18 11.64
CA TRP A 73 -48.50 33.95 13.09
C TRP A 73 -47.12 34.02 13.70
N THR A 74 -46.08 34.24 12.90
CA THR A 74 -44.69 34.43 13.38
C THR A 74 -43.96 35.53 12.61
N THR A 75 -42.78 35.93 13.11
CA THR A 75 -41.96 36.95 12.46
C THR A 75 -40.94 36.34 11.49
N ARG A 76 -40.55 37.08 10.47
CA ARG A 76 -39.48 36.69 9.56
C ARG A 76 -38.19 36.36 10.31
N VAL A 77 -37.87 37.10 11.35
CA VAL A 77 -36.67 36.88 12.18
C VAL A 77 -36.67 35.48 12.82
N ARG A 78 -37.80 35.04 13.35
CA ARG A 78 -37.94 33.68 13.97
C ARG A 78 -37.79 32.57 12.93
N TYR A 79 -38.36 32.76 11.74
CA TYR A 79 -38.17 31.83 10.64
C TYR A 79 -36.67 31.74 10.21
N ASP A 80 -36.02 32.89 10.01
CA ASP A 80 -34.62 32.95 9.60
C ASP A 80 -33.69 32.31 10.66
N GLN A 81 -33.97 32.51 11.97
CA GLN A 81 -33.29 31.84 13.06
C GLN A 81 -33.47 30.32 13.03
N ALA A 82 -34.69 29.82 12.76
CA ALA A 82 -34.96 28.38 12.66
C ALA A 82 -34.27 27.78 11.41
N ALA A 83 -34.25 28.50 10.29
CA ALA A 83 -33.56 28.09 9.08
C ALA A 83 -32.04 27.97 9.33
N GLN A 84 -31.46 28.95 10.02
CA GLN A 84 -30.03 28.92 10.39
C GLN A 84 -29.71 27.80 11.37
N ALA A 85 -30.55 27.57 12.38
CA ALA A 85 -30.41 26.47 13.34
C ALA A 85 -30.40 25.10 12.63
N ARG A 86 -31.33 24.89 11.67
CA ARG A 86 -31.36 23.66 10.86
C ARG A 86 -30.10 23.50 10.05
N GLN A 87 -29.60 24.59 9.41
CA GLN A 87 -28.36 24.56 8.61
C GLN A 87 -27.14 24.20 9.46
N THR A 88 -27.04 24.81 10.67
CA THR A 88 -25.98 24.51 11.62
C THR A 88 -26.03 23.04 12.07
N ALA A 89 -27.22 22.52 12.37
CA ALA A 89 -27.40 21.13 12.76
C ALA A 89 -27.06 20.16 11.60
N GLN A 90 -27.37 20.52 10.34
CA GLN A 90 -26.94 19.75 9.18
C GLN A 90 -25.42 19.68 9.07
N SER A 91 -24.74 20.82 9.20
CA SER A 91 -23.29 20.85 9.19
C SER A 91 -22.64 20.02 10.31
N ALA A 92 -23.31 19.94 11.48
CA ALA A 92 -22.86 19.08 12.58
C ALA A 92 -23.01 17.58 12.24
N VAL A 93 -24.05 17.19 11.52
CA VAL A 93 -24.22 15.83 11.01
C VAL A 93 -23.11 15.50 10.00
N ASP A 94 -22.88 16.38 9.03
CA ASP A 94 -21.86 16.19 8.00
C ASP A 94 -20.46 16.02 8.63
N ALA A 95 -20.14 16.83 9.65
CA ALA A 95 -18.89 16.70 10.41
C ALA A 95 -18.80 15.38 11.18
N ALA A 96 -19.90 14.94 11.82
CA ALA A 96 -19.93 13.68 12.55
C ALA A 96 -19.84 12.47 11.61
N GLU A 97 -20.42 12.53 10.41
CA GLU A 97 -20.28 11.50 9.38
C GLU A 97 -18.83 11.36 8.92
N ALA A 98 -18.13 12.49 8.71
CA ALA A 98 -16.70 12.48 8.40
C ALA A 98 -15.87 11.83 9.52
N GLN A 99 -16.20 12.05 10.80
CA GLN A 99 -15.53 11.40 11.94
C GLN A 99 -15.76 9.89 11.95
N VAL A 100 -16.97 9.41 11.62
CA VAL A 100 -17.24 7.98 11.47
C VAL A 100 -16.39 7.39 10.37
N GLY A 101 -16.31 8.01 9.18
CA GLY A 101 -15.46 7.55 8.08
C GLY A 101 -13.97 7.48 8.44
N LEU A 102 -13.48 8.47 9.22
CA LEU A 102 -12.11 8.45 9.73
C LEU A 102 -11.87 7.27 10.69
N ALA A 103 -12.81 7.02 11.60
CA ALA A 103 -12.71 5.92 12.56
C ALA A 103 -12.79 4.55 11.86
N GLU A 104 -13.66 4.39 10.85
CA GLU A 104 -13.74 3.18 10.03
C GLU A 104 -12.44 2.92 9.25
N THR A 105 -11.84 3.96 8.70
CA THR A 105 -10.55 3.88 8.02
C THR A 105 -9.43 3.44 8.97
N ARG A 106 -9.39 3.99 10.20
CA ARG A 106 -8.42 3.60 11.22
C ARG A 106 -8.60 2.14 11.66
N LEU A 107 -9.84 1.71 11.84
CA LEU A 107 -10.16 0.31 12.15
C LEU A 107 -9.67 -0.61 11.00
N GLY A 108 -9.87 -0.23 9.75
CA GLY A 108 -9.33 -0.97 8.60
C GLY A 108 -7.80 -1.10 8.61
N TYR A 109 -7.07 -0.14 9.19
CA TYR A 109 -5.62 -0.21 9.32
C TYR A 109 -5.13 -1.21 10.39
N THR A 110 -6.01 -1.77 11.21
CA THR A 110 -5.66 -2.87 12.12
C THR A 110 -5.46 -4.20 11.40
N GLU A 111 -5.93 -4.34 10.18
CA GLU A 111 -5.66 -5.47 9.32
C GLU A 111 -4.57 -5.12 8.31
N LEU A 112 -3.49 -5.89 8.30
CA LEU A 112 -2.45 -5.79 7.29
C LEU A 112 -2.81 -6.69 6.12
N VAL A 113 -3.10 -6.08 5.00
CA VAL A 113 -3.51 -6.76 3.77
C VAL A 113 -2.37 -6.72 2.76
N SER A 114 -2.10 -7.82 2.08
CA SER A 114 -1.15 -7.83 0.96
C SER A 114 -1.77 -7.10 -0.25
N ASP A 115 -1.02 -6.18 -0.84
CA ASP A 115 -1.37 -5.50 -2.10
C ASP A 115 -0.81 -6.21 -3.33
N VAL A 116 0.01 -7.26 -3.12
CA VAL A 116 0.71 -7.99 -4.17
C VAL A 116 0.51 -9.50 -4.04
N ALA A 117 0.56 -10.19 -5.18
CA ALA A 117 0.76 -11.63 -5.21
C ALA A 117 2.25 -11.96 -5.08
N GLY A 118 2.59 -12.97 -4.30
CA GLY A 118 3.97 -13.35 -4.13
C GLY A 118 4.21 -14.35 -3.00
N ARG A 119 5.48 -14.55 -2.70
CA ARG A 119 5.94 -15.45 -1.63
C ARG A 119 6.58 -14.66 -0.50
N VAL A 120 6.22 -15.01 0.73
CA VAL A 120 6.83 -14.43 1.94
C VAL A 120 8.29 -14.85 2.04
N THR A 121 9.20 -13.88 2.08
CA THR A 121 10.66 -14.10 2.16
C THR A 121 11.23 -13.83 3.54
N ALA A 122 10.64 -12.90 4.29
CA ALA A 122 11.08 -12.61 5.66
C ALA A 122 9.92 -12.16 6.54
N ARG A 123 10.14 -12.25 7.85
CA ARG A 123 9.24 -11.75 8.90
C ARG A 123 10.00 -10.79 9.81
N GLY A 124 9.34 -9.71 10.22
CA GLY A 124 9.95 -8.63 11.00
C GLY A 124 9.36 -8.41 12.38
N ALA A 125 8.15 -8.92 12.66
CA ALA A 125 7.51 -8.80 13.97
C ALA A 125 6.77 -10.08 14.35
N GLU A 126 6.75 -10.37 15.66
CA GLU A 126 6.06 -11.54 16.21
C GLU A 126 4.76 -11.13 16.92
N PRO A 127 3.76 -12.05 16.99
CA PRO A 127 2.58 -11.82 17.81
C PRO A 127 2.96 -11.49 19.26
N GLY A 128 2.31 -10.47 19.81
CA GLY A 128 2.60 -9.93 21.13
C GLY A 128 3.49 -8.69 21.15
N GLU A 129 4.23 -8.41 20.08
CA GLU A 129 5.05 -7.18 19.98
C GLU A 129 4.18 -5.94 19.71
N VAL A 130 4.65 -4.79 20.20
CA VAL A 130 4.12 -3.48 19.84
C VAL A 130 4.95 -2.92 18.69
N VAL A 131 4.27 -2.54 17.62
CA VAL A 131 4.91 -2.04 16.40
C VAL A 131 4.54 -0.58 16.13
N GLN A 132 5.47 0.12 15.49
CA GLN A 132 5.29 1.49 15.02
C GLN A 132 4.91 1.51 13.53
N PRO A 133 4.25 2.57 13.05
CA PRO A 133 3.97 2.72 11.62
C PRO A 133 5.23 2.59 10.77
N GLY A 134 5.12 1.84 9.67
CA GLY A 134 6.24 1.62 8.73
C GLY A 134 7.25 0.56 9.16
N ARG A 135 7.15 -0.03 10.37
CA ARG A 135 7.97 -1.18 10.74
C ARG A 135 7.55 -2.40 9.91
N MET A 136 8.50 -3.00 9.21
CA MET A 136 8.28 -4.21 8.42
C MET A 136 7.69 -5.32 9.29
N ILE A 137 6.57 -5.88 8.85
CA ILE A 137 5.93 -7.05 9.47
C ILE A 137 6.24 -8.30 8.66
N ILE A 138 6.11 -8.20 7.34
CA ILE A 138 6.34 -9.27 6.40
C ILE A 138 7.00 -8.68 5.15
N GLN A 139 7.95 -9.42 4.58
CA GLN A 139 8.51 -9.13 3.27
C GLN A 139 7.98 -10.14 2.27
N VAL A 140 7.54 -9.66 1.12
CA VAL A 140 6.97 -10.45 0.04
C VAL A 140 7.79 -10.25 -1.23
N ALA A 141 8.25 -11.34 -1.82
CA ALA A 141 8.79 -11.33 -3.17
C ALA A 141 7.64 -11.50 -4.15
N ARG A 142 7.43 -10.54 -5.04
CA ARG A 142 6.39 -10.59 -6.07
C ARG A 142 6.63 -11.76 -7.00
N ASP A 143 5.55 -12.42 -7.42
CA ASP A 143 5.61 -13.47 -8.45
C ASP A 143 5.81 -12.89 -9.85
N GLU A 144 5.43 -11.63 -10.06
CA GLU A 144 5.59 -10.91 -11.33
C GLU A 144 6.95 -10.22 -11.38
N GLY A 145 7.74 -10.62 -12.39
CA GLY A 145 9.01 -9.98 -12.71
C GLY A 145 10.15 -10.39 -11.77
N ARG A 146 10.97 -11.30 -12.21
CA ARG A 146 12.27 -11.58 -11.58
C ARG A 146 13.33 -10.78 -12.30
N ASP A 147 14.18 -10.15 -11.51
CA ASP A 147 15.34 -9.44 -12.02
C ASP A 147 16.60 -10.25 -11.73
N ALA A 148 17.46 -10.35 -12.71
CA ALA A 148 18.84 -10.75 -12.49
C ALA A 148 19.67 -9.49 -12.20
N VAL A 149 20.50 -9.54 -11.18
CA VAL A 149 21.37 -8.42 -10.78
C VAL A 149 22.80 -8.79 -11.10
N PHE A 150 23.46 -7.94 -11.86
CA PHE A 150 24.86 -8.11 -12.27
C PHE A 150 25.70 -6.92 -11.83
N ASP A 151 26.91 -7.20 -11.35
CA ASP A 151 27.93 -6.18 -11.09
C ASP A 151 28.85 -6.08 -12.29
N VAL A 152 28.74 -4.99 -13.03
CA VAL A 152 29.37 -4.80 -14.34
C VAL A 152 30.49 -3.78 -14.24
N PRO A 153 31.71 -4.09 -14.72
CA PRO A 153 32.79 -3.13 -14.81
C PRO A 153 32.47 -1.93 -15.72
N PRO A 154 33.03 -0.74 -15.45
CA PRO A 154 32.78 0.47 -16.26
C PRO A 154 33.03 0.25 -17.77
N THR A 155 34.09 -0.46 -18.10
CA THR A 155 34.51 -0.73 -19.50
C THR A 155 33.41 -1.48 -20.29
N LEU A 156 32.69 -2.41 -19.67
CA LEU A 156 31.61 -3.16 -20.32
C LEU A 156 30.34 -2.33 -20.41
N LYS A 157 30.06 -1.51 -19.39
CA LYS A 157 28.89 -0.60 -19.38
C LYS A 157 29.00 0.39 -20.55
N ASP A 158 30.15 0.99 -20.77
CA ASP A 158 30.37 2.02 -21.81
C ASP A 158 30.34 1.46 -23.24
N GLN A 159 30.56 0.16 -23.42
CA GLN A 159 30.46 -0.54 -24.70
C GLN A 159 29.06 -1.13 -25.00
N ALA A 160 28.17 -1.14 -24.02
CA ALA A 160 26.85 -1.72 -24.19
C ALA A 160 25.96 -0.84 -25.09
N PRO A 161 25.23 -1.43 -26.04
CA PRO A 161 24.25 -0.70 -26.83
C PRO A 161 23.10 -0.16 -25.95
N ALA A 162 22.36 0.82 -26.49
CA ALA A 162 21.13 1.26 -25.85
C ALA A 162 20.11 0.10 -25.83
N ASN A 163 19.53 -0.21 -24.68
CA ASN A 163 18.57 -1.29 -24.47
C ASN A 163 19.08 -2.70 -24.88
N PRO A 164 20.17 -3.19 -24.30
CA PRO A 164 20.73 -4.49 -24.65
C PRO A 164 19.78 -5.63 -24.22
N VAL A 165 19.66 -6.63 -25.06
CA VAL A 165 19.05 -7.92 -24.69
C VAL A 165 20.15 -8.80 -24.10
N ILE A 166 19.94 -9.25 -22.87
CA ILE A 166 20.88 -10.11 -22.15
C ILE A 166 20.32 -11.53 -22.14
N ASP A 167 21.15 -12.49 -22.58
CA ASP A 167 20.84 -13.91 -22.36
C ASP A 167 21.32 -14.30 -20.96
N VAL A 168 20.40 -14.71 -20.11
CA VAL A 168 20.64 -15.03 -18.70
C VAL A 168 20.46 -16.52 -18.49
N ALA A 169 21.52 -17.20 -18.10
CA ALA A 169 21.54 -18.63 -17.83
C ALA A 169 21.78 -18.92 -16.35
N LEU A 170 21.22 -20.03 -15.86
CA LEU A 170 21.49 -20.53 -14.52
C LEU A 170 22.95 -21.01 -14.43
N ALA A 171 23.73 -20.58 -13.44
CA ALA A 171 25.15 -20.92 -13.32
C ALA A 171 25.41 -22.41 -13.13
N THR A 172 24.45 -23.12 -12.48
CA THR A 172 24.53 -24.58 -12.22
C THR A 172 24.10 -25.44 -13.42
N ASP A 173 23.26 -24.88 -14.32
CA ASP A 173 22.79 -25.57 -15.52
C ASP A 173 22.56 -24.54 -16.65
N PRO A 174 23.54 -24.30 -17.52
CA PRO A 174 23.44 -23.32 -18.61
C PRO A 174 22.38 -23.65 -19.67
N ALA A 175 21.80 -24.84 -19.68
CA ALA A 175 20.70 -25.19 -20.57
C ALA A 175 19.39 -24.49 -20.13
N ILE A 176 19.32 -24.10 -18.86
CA ILE A 176 18.20 -23.32 -18.29
C ILE A 176 18.54 -21.85 -18.47
N HIS A 177 18.00 -21.22 -19.49
CA HIS A 177 18.26 -19.82 -19.80
C HIS A 177 16.99 -19.08 -20.18
N THR A 178 17.04 -17.75 -20.13
CA THR A 178 15.97 -16.84 -20.55
C THR A 178 16.62 -15.53 -21.03
N THR A 179 15.86 -14.74 -21.77
CA THR A 179 16.30 -13.41 -22.18
C THR A 179 15.76 -12.35 -21.22
N GLY A 180 16.48 -11.26 -21.10
CA GLY A 180 16.03 -10.11 -20.31
C GLY A 180 16.40 -8.79 -20.95
N LEU A 181 15.67 -7.75 -20.58
CA LEU A 181 15.94 -6.37 -20.93
C LEU A 181 16.57 -5.66 -19.72
N VAL A 182 17.35 -4.62 -19.97
CA VAL A 182 17.96 -3.78 -18.92
C VAL A 182 17.07 -2.56 -18.67
N PRO A 183 16.16 -2.58 -17.70
CA PRO A 183 15.34 -1.43 -17.38
C PRO A 183 16.09 -0.36 -16.61
N GLU A 184 17.13 -0.76 -15.87
CA GLU A 184 17.83 0.13 -14.95
C GLU A 184 19.31 -0.22 -14.84
N VAL A 185 20.15 0.81 -14.93
CA VAL A 185 21.57 0.77 -14.62
C VAL A 185 21.83 1.75 -13.50
N SER A 186 22.43 1.32 -12.40
CA SER A 186 22.78 2.20 -11.30
C SER A 186 23.65 3.38 -11.82
N PRO A 187 23.28 4.64 -11.51
CA PRO A 187 24.08 5.79 -11.92
C PRO A 187 25.39 5.92 -11.13
N ARG A 188 25.51 5.22 -10.00
CA ARG A 188 26.68 5.24 -9.10
C ARG A 188 27.35 3.89 -9.11
N ALA A 189 28.67 3.90 -9.24
CA ALA A 189 29.50 2.72 -9.00
C ALA A 189 29.53 2.39 -7.49
N ASP A 190 29.59 1.12 -7.17
CA ASP A 190 29.87 0.66 -5.81
C ASP A 190 31.28 1.13 -5.37
N ALA A 191 31.38 1.68 -4.16
CA ALA A 191 32.61 2.30 -3.67
C ALA A 191 33.75 1.30 -3.37
N VAL A 192 33.44 0.03 -3.20
CA VAL A 192 34.41 -1.04 -2.84
C VAL A 192 34.85 -1.77 -4.08
N THR A 193 33.91 -2.15 -4.95
CA THR A 193 34.19 -2.98 -6.14
C THR A 193 34.47 -2.16 -7.40
N GLY A 194 34.04 -0.88 -7.43
CA GLY A 194 34.13 -0.01 -8.61
C GLY A 194 33.18 -0.43 -9.75
N THR A 195 32.28 -1.37 -9.52
CA THR A 195 31.31 -1.90 -10.50
C THR A 195 30.00 -1.16 -10.47
N PHE A 196 29.26 -1.19 -11.58
CA PHE A 196 27.89 -0.69 -11.67
C PHE A 196 26.91 -1.84 -11.53
N GLN A 197 25.91 -1.67 -10.68
CA GLN A 197 24.83 -2.63 -10.57
C GLN A 197 23.85 -2.45 -11.73
N VAL A 198 23.66 -3.52 -12.50
CA VAL A 198 22.74 -3.58 -13.65
C VAL A 198 21.63 -4.56 -13.31
N ARG A 199 20.39 -4.09 -13.40
CA ARG A 199 19.20 -4.93 -13.27
C ARG A 199 18.73 -5.37 -14.64
N VAL A 200 18.48 -6.64 -14.80
CA VAL A 200 17.96 -7.26 -16.02
C VAL A 200 16.61 -7.89 -15.72
N GLY A 201 15.55 -7.29 -16.19
CA GLY A 201 14.18 -7.84 -16.05
C GLY A 201 14.05 -9.08 -16.94
N LEU A 202 13.81 -10.25 -16.32
CA LEU A 202 13.74 -11.54 -17.03
C LEU A 202 12.39 -11.73 -17.69
N ALA A 203 12.37 -12.10 -18.96
CA ALA A 203 11.17 -12.49 -19.67
C ALA A 203 10.85 -13.98 -19.40
N ASN A 204 9.75 -14.26 -18.71
CA ASN A 204 9.27 -15.62 -18.40
C ASN A 204 10.35 -16.54 -17.79
N PRO A 205 10.93 -16.19 -16.63
CA PRO A 205 12.00 -16.97 -16.03
C PRO A 205 11.53 -18.38 -15.68
N PRO A 206 12.29 -19.44 -16.10
CA PRO A 206 11.96 -20.82 -15.77
C PRO A 206 11.82 -21.03 -14.25
N PRO A 207 10.96 -21.96 -13.77
CA PRO A 207 10.78 -22.24 -12.34
C PRO A 207 12.07 -22.62 -11.59
N ALA A 208 13.06 -23.16 -12.30
CA ALA A 208 14.36 -23.51 -11.74
C ALA A 208 15.23 -22.29 -11.39
N MET A 209 15.02 -21.13 -12.03
CA MET A 209 15.65 -19.85 -11.66
C MET A 209 14.97 -19.27 -10.42
N ARG A 210 15.25 -19.84 -9.24
CA ARG A 210 14.68 -19.38 -7.97
C ARG A 210 15.33 -18.07 -7.50
N LEU A 211 14.63 -17.33 -6.60
CA LEU A 211 15.21 -16.20 -5.91
C LEU A 211 16.48 -16.62 -5.16
N GLY A 212 17.56 -15.82 -5.30
CA GLY A 212 18.88 -16.15 -4.75
C GLY A 212 19.71 -17.15 -5.57
N ALA A 213 19.20 -17.64 -6.71
CA ALA A 213 20.00 -18.46 -7.62
C ALA A 213 21.10 -17.64 -8.30
N THR A 214 22.30 -18.21 -8.42
CA THR A 214 23.40 -17.57 -9.17
C THR A 214 23.15 -17.74 -10.67
N VAL A 215 23.23 -16.63 -11.40
CA VAL A 215 23.02 -16.60 -12.85
C VAL A 215 24.23 -15.96 -13.55
N THR A 216 24.43 -16.31 -14.82
CA THR A 216 25.41 -15.72 -15.71
C THR A 216 24.72 -14.99 -16.85
N GLY A 217 25.14 -13.76 -17.15
CA GLY A 217 24.63 -12.97 -18.27
C GLY A 217 25.59 -12.96 -19.45
N ARG A 218 25.08 -13.13 -20.65
CA ARG A 218 25.82 -12.96 -21.92
C ARG A 218 25.25 -11.80 -22.69
N LEU A 219 26.08 -10.83 -23.00
CA LEU A 219 25.79 -9.73 -23.91
C LEU A 219 26.45 -10.01 -25.24
N THR A 220 25.66 -10.15 -26.30
CA THR A 220 26.17 -10.20 -27.66
C THR A 220 26.39 -8.77 -28.16
N LEU A 221 27.61 -8.31 -28.14
CA LEU A 221 27.99 -7.06 -28.79
C LEU A 221 27.90 -7.30 -30.31
N GLY A 222 27.03 -6.59 -31.00
CA GLY A 222 26.98 -6.63 -32.46
C GLY A 222 28.36 -6.28 -33.02
N ALA A 223 28.89 -7.11 -33.88
CA ALA A 223 30.15 -6.81 -34.58
C ALA A 223 29.98 -5.48 -35.31
N THR A 224 30.68 -4.44 -34.86
CA THR A 224 30.84 -3.21 -35.65
C THR A 224 31.59 -3.61 -36.89
N ALA A 225 30.91 -3.70 -38.05
CA ALA A 225 31.61 -3.86 -39.32
C ALA A 225 32.53 -2.64 -39.49
N GLY A 226 33.81 -2.85 -39.26
CA GLY A 226 34.83 -1.87 -39.60
C GLY A 226 34.86 -1.69 -41.10
N PHE A 227 34.68 -0.46 -41.52
CA PHE A 227 35.02 -0.01 -42.88
C PHE A 227 36.51 0.35 -42.93
#